data_307122f7eac605e8cd1ceed775add8f6
#
_entry.id   307122f7eac605e8cd1ceed775add8f6
#
_cell.length_a   1.000
_cell.length_b   1.000
_cell.length_c   1.000
_cell.angle_alpha   90.00
_cell.angle_beta   90.00
_cell.angle_gamma   90.00
#
_symmetry.space_group_name_H-M   'P 1'
#
loop_
_entity.id
_entity.type
_entity.pdbx_description
1 polymer ?
#
loop_
_entity_poly.entity_id
_entity_poly.type
_entity_poly.pdbx_seq_one_letter_code
_entity_poly.pdbx_strand_id
1 'polypeptide(L)'
;MAVLLVILALLAVLILVVVLRAALLKPTTAKTAEVKLDESPRAEEYGKRLADLVRMETVSSRFDPDRQKFLDFHKKLEEMFPLIHETCEKHVFNGSLLFRWKGQGKGNPILLMSHHDVVGANGEWEHAPFSGEIDEQGRVWGRGTVDTKASLFCILTAVEEMIRDGYVPGRDVYVASSCAEEWSGEGAPLTAKYLKEQGVKLDFLLDEGGMVIEEPVAGVKGTYAMVGVLEKGYGDVRCTPRGKGGHASAPGKNTPLV
;
A
#
# COMPACT_ATOMS: atom_id res chain seq x y z
N MET A 1 27.97 -36.17 13.26
CA MET A 1 26.93 -37.11 12.77
C MET A 1 25.65 -37.03 13.60
N ALA A 2 25.69 -37.18 14.94
CA ALA A 2 24.49 -37.10 15.78
C ALA A 2 23.71 -35.78 15.69
N VAL A 3 24.40 -34.63 15.72
CA VAL A 3 23.74 -33.29 15.59
C VAL A 3 23.03 -33.15 14.26
N LEU A 4 23.62 -33.59 13.16
CA LEU A 4 23.01 -33.54 11.84
C LEU A 4 21.73 -34.40 11.78
N LEU A 5 21.75 -35.60 12.36
CA LEU A 5 20.58 -36.47 12.44
C LEU A 5 19.45 -35.87 13.25
N VAL A 6 19.78 -35.18 14.35
CA VAL A 6 18.77 -34.46 15.16
C VAL A 6 18.14 -33.30 14.34
N ILE A 7 18.97 -32.52 13.62
CA ILE A 7 18.46 -31.42 12.78
C ILE A 7 17.53 -31.97 11.69
N LEU A 8 17.92 -33.05 11.01
CA LEU A 8 17.11 -33.67 9.98
C LEU A 8 15.79 -34.23 10.54
N ALA A 9 15.83 -34.84 11.73
CA ALA A 9 14.61 -35.33 12.38
C ALA A 9 13.67 -34.18 12.74
N LEU A 10 14.18 -33.07 13.29
CA LEU A 10 13.38 -31.87 13.60
C LEU A 10 12.77 -31.26 12.33
N LEU A 11 13.54 -31.20 11.25
CA LEU A 11 13.05 -30.72 9.95
C LEU A 11 11.94 -31.61 9.39
N ALA A 12 12.12 -32.93 9.48
CA ALA A 12 11.09 -33.89 9.04
C ALA A 12 9.80 -33.76 9.86
N VAL A 13 9.90 -33.59 11.18
CA VAL A 13 8.73 -33.33 12.04
C VAL A 13 8.06 -32.01 11.68
N LEU A 14 8.83 -30.95 11.44
CA LEU A 14 8.27 -29.66 11.03
C LEU A 14 7.51 -29.77 9.71
N ILE A 15 8.10 -30.43 8.70
CA ILE A 15 7.47 -30.67 7.39
C ILE A 15 6.18 -31.47 7.58
N LEU A 16 6.21 -32.54 8.38
CA LEU A 16 5.03 -33.36 8.66
C LEU A 16 3.90 -32.53 9.30
N VAL A 17 4.23 -31.70 10.28
CA VAL A 17 3.26 -30.81 10.94
C VAL A 17 2.65 -29.82 9.94
N VAL A 18 3.48 -29.20 9.07
CA VAL A 18 3.01 -28.26 8.05
C VAL A 18 2.07 -28.96 7.07
N VAL A 19 2.47 -30.14 6.56
CA VAL A 19 1.63 -30.92 5.63
C VAL A 19 0.32 -31.35 6.27
N LEU A 20 0.33 -31.85 7.50
CA LEU A 20 -0.87 -32.24 8.21
C LEU A 20 -1.81 -31.04 8.46
N ARG A 21 -1.27 -29.89 8.87
CA ARG A 21 -2.05 -28.67 9.03
C ARG A 21 -2.66 -28.20 7.71
N ALA A 22 -1.89 -28.25 6.63
CA ALA A 22 -2.39 -27.89 5.29
C ALA A 22 -3.50 -28.85 4.83
N ALA A 23 -3.34 -30.15 5.05
CA ALA A 23 -4.36 -31.16 4.69
C ALA A 23 -5.65 -31.02 5.52
N LEU A 24 -5.54 -30.52 6.75
CA LEU A 24 -6.69 -30.28 7.64
C LEU A 24 -7.35 -28.91 7.42
N LEU A 25 -6.72 -28.00 6.67
CA LEU A 25 -7.31 -26.74 6.27
C LEU A 25 -8.51 -27.01 5.36
N LYS A 26 -9.71 -26.76 5.88
CA LYS A 26 -10.92 -26.72 5.05
C LYS A 26 -10.97 -25.33 4.40
N PRO A 27 -10.89 -25.22 3.07
CA PRO A 27 -11.09 -23.94 2.41
C PRO A 27 -12.47 -23.41 2.81
N THR A 28 -12.54 -22.19 3.31
CA THR A 28 -13.80 -21.50 3.47
C THR A 28 -14.21 -21.09 2.05
N THR A 29 -14.99 -21.95 1.38
CA THR A 29 -15.63 -21.56 0.13
C THR A 29 -16.70 -20.54 0.46
N ALA A 30 -16.33 -19.26 0.46
CA ALA A 30 -17.32 -18.22 0.36
C ALA A 30 -18.12 -18.51 -0.93
N LYS A 31 -19.45 -18.57 -0.84
CA LYS A 31 -20.27 -18.53 -2.06
C LYS A 31 -19.87 -17.26 -2.77
N THR A 32 -19.29 -17.40 -3.95
CA THR A 32 -18.99 -16.26 -4.81
C THR A 32 -20.30 -15.54 -5.06
N ALA A 33 -20.52 -14.43 -4.36
CA ALA A 33 -21.58 -13.52 -4.73
C ALA A 33 -21.18 -12.96 -6.11
N GLU A 34 -22.09 -13.03 -7.06
CA GLU A 34 -21.90 -12.38 -8.35
C GLU A 34 -21.75 -10.88 -8.09
N VAL A 35 -20.53 -10.35 -8.25
CA VAL A 35 -20.29 -8.93 -8.10
C VAL A 35 -20.87 -8.25 -9.33
N LYS A 36 -22.01 -7.58 -9.15
CA LYS A 36 -22.55 -6.69 -10.18
C LYS A 36 -21.81 -5.38 -10.14
N LEU A 37 -21.35 -4.92 -11.30
CA LEU A 37 -20.80 -3.58 -11.41
C LEU A 37 -21.89 -2.56 -11.05
N ASP A 38 -21.51 -1.52 -10.32
CA ASP A 38 -22.39 -0.40 -9.97
C ASP A 38 -22.48 0.53 -11.21
N GLU A 39 -23.58 0.47 -11.93
CA GLU A 39 -23.87 1.34 -13.08
C GLU A 39 -24.62 2.62 -12.66
N SER A 40 -24.67 2.91 -11.36
CA SER A 40 -25.36 4.09 -10.86
C SER A 40 -24.63 5.40 -11.23
N PRO A 41 -25.34 6.55 -11.25
CA PRO A 41 -24.72 7.87 -11.40
C PRO A 41 -23.61 8.14 -10.35
N ARG A 42 -23.67 7.48 -9.20
CA ARG A 42 -22.66 7.53 -8.15
C ARG A 42 -21.31 6.96 -8.61
N ALA A 43 -21.31 5.84 -9.36
CA ALA A 43 -20.08 5.27 -9.89
C ALA A 43 -19.37 6.22 -10.84
N GLU A 44 -20.15 6.91 -11.72
CA GLU A 44 -19.62 7.93 -12.61
C GLU A 44 -19.02 9.13 -11.85
N GLU A 45 -19.71 9.61 -10.81
CA GLU A 45 -19.20 10.70 -9.96
C GLU A 45 -17.88 10.30 -9.29
N TYR A 46 -17.79 9.10 -8.74
CA TYR A 46 -16.56 8.61 -8.11
C TYR A 46 -15.42 8.46 -9.11
N GLY A 47 -15.69 7.98 -10.31
CA GLY A 47 -14.72 7.92 -11.38
C GLY A 47 -14.13 9.29 -11.69
N LYS A 48 -14.97 10.32 -11.82
CA LYS A 48 -14.55 11.71 -12.07
C LYS A 48 -13.68 12.26 -10.93
N ARG A 49 -14.08 12.03 -9.70
CA ARG A 49 -13.34 12.46 -8.51
C ARG A 49 -11.99 11.76 -8.38
N LEU A 50 -11.93 10.47 -8.66
CA LEU A 50 -10.66 9.73 -8.71
C LEU A 50 -9.76 10.28 -9.83
N ALA A 51 -10.32 10.54 -11.01
CA ALA A 51 -9.60 11.11 -12.15
C ALA A 51 -8.97 12.47 -11.80
N ASP A 52 -9.65 13.30 -11.00
CA ASP A 52 -9.09 14.56 -10.50
C ASP A 52 -7.84 14.34 -9.63
N LEU A 53 -7.82 13.30 -8.78
CA LEU A 53 -6.63 12.96 -8.00
C LEU A 53 -5.51 12.40 -8.88
N VAL A 54 -5.84 11.63 -9.92
CA VAL A 54 -4.85 11.08 -10.87
C VAL A 54 -4.18 12.20 -11.66
N ARG A 55 -4.90 13.28 -12.01
CA ARG A 55 -4.34 14.46 -12.69
C ARG A 55 -3.28 15.20 -11.89
N MET A 56 -3.27 15.05 -10.58
CA MET A 56 -2.26 15.66 -9.74
C MET A 56 -0.98 14.82 -9.77
N GLU A 57 0.08 15.40 -10.34
CA GLU A 57 1.38 14.75 -10.45
C GLU A 57 2.10 14.76 -9.09
N THR A 58 2.05 13.62 -8.39
CA THR A 58 2.68 13.42 -7.08
C THR A 58 3.89 12.48 -7.16
N VAL A 59 4.67 12.59 -8.23
CA VAL A 59 5.89 11.78 -8.40
C VAL A 59 6.86 12.06 -7.25
N SER A 60 7.27 10.99 -6.57
CA SER A 60 8.23 11.05 -5.47
C SER A 60 9.60 10.54 -5.89
N SER A 61 10.63 11.02 -5.22
CA SER A 61 11.98 10.53 -5.37
C SER A 61 12.80 10.83 -4.12
N ARG A 62 13.73 9.94 -3.79
CA ARG A 62 14.71 10.16 -2.71
C ARG A 62 15.53 11.44 -2.89
N PHE A 63 15.72 11.86 -4.13
CA PHE A 63 16.58 13.02 -4.48
C PHE A 63 15.79 14.30 -4.71
N ASP A 64 14.47 14.25 -4.68
CA ASP A 64 13.61 15.41 -4.84
C ASP A 64 13.16 15.96 -3.48
N PRO A 65 13.67 17.12 -3.05
CA PRO A 65 13.26 17.73 -1.79
C PRO A 65 11.92 18.47 -1.88
N ASP A 66 11.37 18.65 -3.09
CA ASP A 66 10.12 19.40 -3.28
C ASP A 66 8.95 18.66 -2.63
N ARG A 67 8.29 19.37 -1.70
CA ARG A 67 7.08 18.88 -1.02
C ARG A 67 5.84 19.67 -1.42
N GLN A 68 5.96 20.71 -2.24
CA GLN A 68 4.83 21.56 -2.59
C GLN A 68 3.73 20.81 -3.31
N LYS A 69 4.08 19.92 -4.25
CA LYS A 69 3.12 19.05 -4.96
C LYS A 69 2.25 18.21 -4.02
N PHE A 70 2.81 17.73 -2.90
CA PHE A 70 2.05 16.99 -1.90
C PHE A 70 1.16 17.91 -1.08
N LEU A 71 1.62 19.12 -0.74
CA LEU A 71 0.80 20.11 -0.06
C LEU A 71 -0.36 20.59 -0.96
N ASP A 72 -0.16 20.70 -2.24
CA ASP A 72 -1.22 21.02 -3.19
C ASP A 72 -2.22 19.85 -3.34
N PHE A 73 -1.73 18.61 -3.32
CA PHE A 73 -2.58 17.43 -3.23
C PHE A 73 -3.41 17.42 -1.95
N HIS A 74 -2.85 17.83 -0.80
CA HIS A 74 -3.60 17.96 0.46
C HIS A 74 -4.74 18.99 0.36
N LYS A 75 -4.52 20.13 -0.32
CA LYS A 75 -5.59 21.11 -0.57
C LYS A 75 -6.70 20.51 -1.41
N LYS A 76 -6.34 19.71 -2.43
CA LYS A 76 -7.34 19.01 -3.24
C LYS A 76 -8.14 18.01 -2.42
N LEU A 77 -7.51 17.27 -1.51
CA LEU A 77 -8.22 16.39 -0.57
C LEU A 77 -9.15 17.17 0.35
N GLU A 78 -8.75 18.35 0.83
CA GLU A 78 -9.58 19.22 1.68
C GLU A 78 -10.83 19.71 0.94
N GLU A 79 -10.69 20.10 -0.33
CA GLU A 79 -11.82 20.47 -1.19
C GLU A 79 -12.78 19.28 -1.43
N MET A 80 -12.24 18.07 -1.58
CA MET A 80 -13.02 16.89 -1.91
C MET A 80 -13.66 16.22 -0.69
N PHE A 81 -13.06 16.34 0.49
CA PHE A 81 -13.45 15.66 1.73
C PHE A 81 -13.51 16.63 2.90
N PRO A 82 -14.39 17.67 2.83
CA PRO A 82 -14.44 18.72 3.83
C PRO A 82 -14.85 18.21 5.23
N LEU A 83 -15.75 17.24 5.32
CA LEU A 83 -16.22 16.73 6.63
C LEU A 83 -15.10 15.99 7.38
N ILE A 84 -14.20 15.29 6.66
CA ILE A 84 -13.02 14.69 7.27
C ILE A 84 -12.15 15.78 7.88
N HIS A 85 -11.90 16.88 7.15
CA HIS A 85 -11.04 17.95 7.61
C HIS A 85 -11.66 18.77 8.76
N GLU A 86 -12.98 18.81 8.85
CA GLU A 86 -13.71 19.44 9.96
C GLU A 86 -13.79 18.54 11.21
N THR A 87 -13.89 17.22 11.01
CA THR A 87 -14.21 16.28 12.09
C THR A 87 -12.98 15.57 12.66
N CYS A 88 -11.97 15.30 11.82
CA CYS A 88 -10.80 14.52 12.20
C CYS A 88 -9.62 15.40 12.60
N GLU A 89 -8.85 14.95 13.59
CA GLU A 89 -7.56 15.55 13.90
C GLU A 89 -6.58 15.25 12.75
N LYS A 90 -5.98 16.30 12.16
CA LYS A 90 -5.05 16.20 11.03
C LYS A 90 -3.61 16.44 11.47
N HIS A 91 -2.71 15.54 11.12
CA HIS A 91 -1.27 15.69 11.28
C HIS A 91 -0.56 15.57 9.93
N VAL A 92 0.52 16.32 9.76
CA VAL A 92 1.34 16.30 8.53
C VAL A 92 2.79 16.03 8.91
N PHE A 93 3.36 15.00 8.31
CA PHE A 93 4.76 14.59 8.51
C PHE A 93 5.52 14.68 7.19
N ASN A 94 6.19 15.81 6.95
CA ASN A 94 7.00 16.04 5.76
C ASN A 94 6.27 15.71 4.42
N GLY A 95 4.99 16.09 4.33
CA GLY A 95 4.13 15.82 3.17
C GLY A 95 3.27 14.57 3.29
N SER A 96 3.48 13.73 4.30
CA SER A 96 2.59 12.60 4.61
C SER A 96 1.47 13.01 5.56
N LEU A 97 0.31 12.39 5.43
CA LEU A 97 -0.90 12.69 6.19
C LEU A 97 -1.21 11.61 7.22
N LEU A 98 -1.76 12.04 8.35
CA LEU A 98 -2.44 11.19 9.31
C LEU A 98 -3.69 11.90 9.80
N PHE A 99 -4.84 11.29 9.60
CA PHE A 99 -6.09 11.71 10.20
C PHE A 99 -6.45 10.78 11.36
N ARG A 100 -7.02 11.34 12.43
CA ARG A 100 -7.62 10.60 13.52
C ARG A 100 -9.08 10.94 13.62
N TRP A 101 -9.93 10.00 13.29
CA TRP A 101 -11.37 10.08 13.55
C TRP A 101 -11.67 9.49 14.92
N LYS A 102 -11.99 10.37 15.87
CA LYS A 102 -12.22 10.00 17.25
C LYS A 102 -13.49 9.18 17.40
N GLY A 103 -13.35 8.03 18.05
CA GLY A 103 -14.45 7.13 18.34
C GLY A 103 -14.97 7.24 19.77
N GLN A 104 -15.84 6.30 20.14
CA GLN A 104 -16.48 6.22 21.47
C GLN A 104 -15.60 5.55 22.53
N GLY A 105 -14.32 5.21 22.24
CA GLY A 105 -13.39 4.59 23.17
C GLY A 105 -13.62 3.10 23.44
N LYS A 106 -14.32 2.39 22.56
CA LYS A 106 -14.67 0.98 22.71
C LYS A 106 -13.62 0.00 22.16
N GLY A 107 -12.38 0.14 22.57
CA GLY A 107 -11.29 -0.77 22.20
C GLY A 107 -10.09 -0.08 21.56
N ASN A 108 -9.12 -0.87 21.13
CA ASN A 108 -7.95 -0.37 20.47
C ASN A 108 -8.31 0.19 19.08
N PRO A 109 -7.64 1.26 18.64
CA PRO A 109 -7.88 1.87 17.33
C PRO A 109 -7.48 0.95 16.18
N ILE A 110 -7.97 1.29 14.99
CA ILE A 110 -7.54 0.70 13.72
C ILE A 110 -6.82 1.74 12.88
N LEU A 111 -5.95 1.28 11.97
CA LEU A 111 -5.26 2.11 11.01
C LEU A 111 -5.55 1.62 9.59
N LEU A 112 -6.05 2.50 8.75
CA LEU A 112 -6.20 2.31 7.32
C LEU A 112 -5.08 3.07 6.62
N MET A 113 -4.29 2.39 5.80
CA MET A 113 -3.13 2.99 5.14
C MET A 113 -3.29 3.01 3.63
N SER A 114 -2.62 3.97 3.04
CA SER A 114 -2.42 4.10 1.60
C SER A 114 -1.26 5.06 1.38
N HIS A 115 -0.85 5.28 0.12
CA HIS A 115 0.05 6.36 -0.22
C HIS A 115 -0.51 7.22 -1.36
N HIS A 116 0.00 8.43 -1.51
CA HIS A 116 -0.43 9.36 -2.53
C HIS A 116 0.72 9.80 -3.46
N ASP A 117 1.93 9.38 -3.16
CA ASP A 117 3.02 9.49 -4.11
C ASP A 117 2.94 8.40 -5.18
N VAL A 118 3.66 8.59 -6.24
CA VAL A 118 3.73 7.68 -7.38
C VAL A 118 5.14 7.66 -7.95
N VAL A 119 5.52 6.53 -8.57
CA VAL A 119 6.76 6.46 -9.35
C VAL A 119 6.68 7.31 -10.62
N GLY A 120 7.83 7.64 -11.21
CA GLY A 120 7.90 8.35 -12.48
C GLY A 120 7.17 7.62 -13.60
N ALA A 121 6.71 8.37 -14.59
CA ALA A 121 5.99 7.88 -15.75
C ALA A 121 6.85 8.04 -17.01
N ASN A 122 7.95 7.27 -17.09
CA ASN A 122 8.85 7.27 -18.23
C ASN A 122 8.35 6.33 -19.33
N GLY A 123 8.76 6.58 -20.58
CA GLY A 123 8.44 5.75 -21.73
C GLY A 123 7.17 6.17 -22.46
N GLU A 124 6.71 5.32 -23.37
CA GLU A 124 5.50 5.54 -24.15
C GLU A 124 4.28 5.01 -23.40
N TRP A 125 3.20 5.76 -23.43
CA TRP A 125 1.94 5.45 -22.77
C TRP A 125 0.80 5.47 -23.78
N GLU A 126 -0.12 4.53 -23.68
CA GLU A 126 -1.35 4.51 -24.48
C GLU A 126 -2.25 5.70 -24.14
N HIS A 127 -2.37 6.02 -22.85
CA HIS A 127 -3.04 7.21 -22.33
C HIS A 127 -2.03 8.06 -21.57
N ALA A 128 -2.09 9.39 -21.68
CA ALA A 128 -1.14 10.24 -20.98
C ALA A 128 -1.17 9.97 -19.47
N PRO A 129 0.00 9.79 -18.81
CA PRO A 129 0.09 9.21 -17.45
C PRO A 129 -0.63 10.01 -16.38
N PHE A 130 -0.82 11.30 -16.56
CA PHE A 130 -1.54 12.18 -15.61
C PHE A 130 -2.78 12.82 -16.24
N SER A 131 -3.37 12.19 -17.27
CA SER A 131 -4.59 12.71 -17.91
C SER A 131 -5.83 12.53 -17.03
N GLY A 132 -5.89 11.46 -16.23
CA GLY A 132 -7.11 11.04 -15.57
C GLY A 132 -8.24 10.84 -16.58
N GLU A 133 -7.91 10.28 -17.74
CA GLU A 133 -8.86 9.99 -18.79
C GLU A 133 -9.86 8.92 -18.34
N ILE A 134 -11.13 9.12 -18.67
CA ILE A 134 -12.18 8.12 -18.43
C ILE A 134 -12.65 7.66 -19.80
N ASP A 135 -12.47 6.38 -20.09
CA ASP A 135 -12.86 5.82 -21.37
C ASP A 135 -14.37 5.50 -21.45
N GLU A 136 -14.80 5.03 -22.63
CA GLU A 136 -16.20 4.68 -22.90
C GLU A 136 -16.73 3.55 -22.00
N GLN A 137 -15.83 2.74 -21.42
CA GLN A 137 -16.18 1.68 -20.48
C GLN A 137 -16.17 2.16 -19.01
N GLY A 138 -15.93 3.45 -18.77
CA GLY A 138 -15.86 4.04 -17.44
C GLY A 138 -14.56 3.75 -16.68
N ARG A 139 -13.49 3.27 -17.34
CA ARG A 139 -12.20 3.01 -16.72
C ARG A 139 -11.41 4.30 -16.60
N VAL A 140 -10.84 4.54 -15.41
CA VAL A 140 -9.97 5.70 -15.14
C VAL A 140 -8.53 5.32 -15.45
N TRP A 141 -7.89 6.03 -16.37
CA TRP A 141 -6.52 5.79 -16.82
C TRP A 141 -5.54 6.79 -16.21
N GLY A 142 -4.39 6.28 -15.81
CA GLY A 142 -3.27 7.12 -15.39
C GLY A 142 -2.38 6.51 -14.31
N ARG A 143 -1.21 7.11 -14.12
CA ARG A 143 -0.25 6.74 -13.07
C ARG A 143 -0.87 6.98 -11.69
N GLY A 144 -0.78 5.99 -10.80
CA GLY A 144 -1.33 6.05 -9.46
C GLY A 144 -2.82 5.71 -9.36
N THR A 145 -3.50 5.37 -10.48
CA THR A 145 -4.91 4.96 -10.41
C THR A 145 -5.07 3.70 -9.57
N VAL A 146 -4.25 2.67 -9.78
CA VAL A 146 -4.27 1.43 -9.01
C VAL A 146 -3.35 1.53 -7.80
N ASP A 147 -2.15 2.03 -7.99
CA ASP A 147 -1.07 2.11 -7.02
C ASP A 147 -0.79 3.59 -6.67
N THR A 148 -1.41 4.19 -5.58
CA THR A 148 -2.58 3.61 -4.90
C THR A 148 -3.59 4.70 -4.53
N LYS A 149 -3.74 5.73 -5.42
CA LYS A 149 -4.72 6.81 -5.20
C LYS A 149 -6.16 6.30 -5.12
N ALA A 150 -6.49 5.19 -5.80
CA ALA A 150 -7.81 4.59 -5.68
C ALA A 150 -8.08 4.09 -4.26
N SER A 151 -7.13 3.43 -3.62
CA SER A 151 -7.27 2.96 -2.25
C SER A 151 -7.48 4.13 -1.29
N LEU A 152 -6.66 5.19 -1.42
CA LEU A 152 -6.83 6.42 -0.64
C LEU A 152 -8.20 7.04 -0.86
N PHE A 153 -8.63 7.17 -2.13
CA PHE A 153 -9.93 7.71 -2.49
C PHE A 153 -11.08 6.91 -1.88
N CYS A 154 -11.02 5.59 -1.94
CA CYS A 154 -12.05 4.71 -1.37
C CYS A 154 -12.12 4.87 0.16
N ILE A 155 -10.98 4.88 0.86
CA ILE A 155 -10.91 5.07 2.31
C ILE A 155 -11.53 6.42 2.69
N LEU A 156 -11.07 7.51 2.06
CA LEU A 156 -11.56 8.85 2.39
C LEU A 156 -13.03 9.03 2.02
N THR A 157 -13.48 8.48 0.90
CA THR A 157 -14.90 8.53 0.51
C THR A 157 -15.77 7.81 1.52
N ALA A 158 -15.37 6.62 1.97
CA ALA A 158 -16.12 5.87 2.96
C ALA A 158 -16.22 6.63 4.30
N VAL A 159 -15.11 7.21 4.77
CA VAL A 159 -15.09 8.01 6.02
C VAL A 159 -15.94 9.26 5.88
N GLU A 160 -15.81 10.01 4.78
CA GLU A 160 -16.60 11.22 4.50
C GLU A 160 -18.10 10.94 4.50
N GLU A 161 -18.52 9.86 3.85
CA GLU A 161 -19.93 9.48 3.80
C GLU A 161 -20.46 9.00 5.15
N MET A 162 -19.68 8.23 5.88
CA MET A 162 -20.06 7.80 7.23
C MET A 162 -20.21 8.99 8.17
N ILE A 163 -19.32 10.00 8.09
CA ILE A 163 -19.45 11.25 8.86
C ILE A 163 -20.72 11.99 8.45
N ARG A 164 -20.99 12.10 7.14
CA ARG A 164 -22.20 12.74 6.61
C ARG A 164 -23.48 12.09 7.13
N ASP A 165 -23.46 10.76 7.25
CA ASP A 165 -24.58 9.99 7.78
C ASP A 165 -24.70 10.05 9.32
N GLY A 166 -23.84 10.83 9.99
CA GLY A 166 -23.82 10.99 11.45
C GLY A 166 -23.26 9.79 12.21
N TYR A 167 -22.53 8.89 11.53
CA TYR A 167 -21.93 7.75 12.18
C TYR A 167 -20.74 8.17 13.05
N VAL A 168 -20.68 7.61 14.27
CA VAL A 168 -19.54 7.76 15.18
C VAL A 168 -18.95 6.38 15.44
N PRO A 169 -17.68 6.13 15.11
CA PRO A 169 -17.09 4.80 15.26
C PRO A 169 -16.99 4.40 16.74
N GLY A 170 -17.07 3.10 17.01
CA GLY A 170 -16.92 2.58 18.37
C GLY A 170 -15.53 2.80 18.94
N ARG A 171 -14.52 2.81 18.09
CA ARG A 171 -13.08 3.00 18.38
C ARG A 171 -12.50 4.08 17.48
N ASP A 172 -11.35 4.63 17.85
CA ASP A 172 -10.66 5.57 16.98
C ASP A 172 -10.27 4.89 15.66
N VAL A 173 -10.41 5.62 14.57
CA VAL A 173 -9.98 5.20 13.23
C VAL A 173 -8.90 6.17 12.78
N TYR A 174 -7.72 5.63 12.49
CA TYR A 174 -6.65 6.39 11.87
C TYR A 174 -6.65 6.13 10.37
N VAL A 175 -6.40 7.18 9.59
CA VAL A 175 -6.16 7.08 8.15
C VAL A 175 -4.80 7.71 7.87
N ALA A 176 -3.86 6.92 7.37
CA ALA A 176 -2.52 7.40 7.02
C ALA A 176 -2.32 7.36 5.51
N SER A 177 -1.62 8.38 4.98
CA SER A 177 -1.21 8.40 3.59
C SER A 177 0.20 8.94 3.44
N SER A 178 1.12 8.10 2.96
CA SER A 178 2.51 8.47 2.73
C SER A 178 2.69 9.27 1.44
N CYS A 179 3.69 10.15 1.41
CA CYS A 179 4.17 10.85 0.22
C CYS A 179 5.53 10.33 -0.26
N ALA A 180 5.98 9.20 0.26
CA ALA A 180 7.32 8.67 0.05
C ALA A 180 7.38 7.13 0.17
N GLU A 181 6.28 6.45 -0.12
CA GLU A 181 6.18 5.00 -0.06
C GLU A 181 7.08 4.37 -1.14
N GLU A 182 6.98 4.84 -2.38
CA GLU A 182 7.61 4.32 -3.59
C GLU A 182 9.15 4.23 -3.56
N TRP A 183 9.77 4.88 -2.56
CA TRP A 183 11.20 4.78 -2.35
C TRP A 183 11.59 4.50 -0.88
N SER A 184 10.62 3.98 -0.09
CA SER A 184 10.79 3.66 1.34
C SER A 184 11.26 4.85 2.16
N GLY A 185 10.62 6.00 1.96
CA GLY A 185 10.96 7.25 2.63
C GLY A 185 10.41 7.37 4.04
N GLU A 186 10.44 8.58 4.57
CA GLU A 186 10.22 8.85 5.99
C GLU A 186 8.74 8.83 6.43
N GLY A 187 7.78 8.83 5.49
CA GLY A 187 6.36 9.02 5.80
C GLY A 187 5.79 8.00 6.80
N ALA A 188 5.87 6.73 6.47
CA ALA A 188 5.41 5.67 7.35
C ALA A 188 6.22 5.56 8.65
N PRO A 189 7.58 5.65 8.66
CA PRO A 189 8.37 5.73 9.88
C PRO A 189 7.99 6.89 10.82
N LEU A 190 7.75 8.09 10.31
CA LEU A 190 7.34 9.24 11.12
C LEU A 190 5.94 9.06 11.71
N THR A 191 5.01 8.51 10.93
CA THR A 191 3.67 8.15 11.40
C THR A 191 3.73 7.11 12.52
N ALA A 192 4.50 6.04 12.33
CA ALA A 192 4.68 4.98 13.31
C ALA A 192 5.32 5.51 14.61
N LYS A 193 6.32 6.40 14.49
CA LYS A 193 6.96 7.07 15.62
C LYS A 193 5.93 7.90 16.40
N TYR A 194 5.15 8.72 15.72
CA TYR A 194 4.10 9.53 16.34
C TYR A 194 3.09 8.67 17.09
N LEU A 195 2.53 7.64 16.45
CA LEU A 195 1.57 6.74 17.10
C LEU A 195 2.16 6.05 18.33
N LYS A 196 3.43 5.63 18.27
CA LYS A 196 4.15 5.05 19.40
C LYS A 196 4.31 6.05 20.55
N GLU A 197 4.67 7.30 20.27
CA GLU A 197 4.82 8.37 21.27
C GLU A 197 3.49 8.72 21.93
N GLN A 198 2.37 8.60 21.20
CA GLN A 198 1.03 8.75 21.75
C GLN A 198 0.52 7.50 22.50
N GLY A 199 1.34 6.45 22.60
CA GLY A 199 0.97 5.21 23.29
C GLY A 199 -0.14 4.41 22.55
N VAL A 200 -0.35 4.67 21.27
CA VAL A 200 -1.36 3.99 20.46
C VAL A 200 -0.99 2.53 20.26
N LYS A 201 -1.93 1.65 20.59
CA LYS A 201 -1.85 0.20 20.31
C LYS A 201 -2.95 -0.15 19.34
N LEU A 202 -2.59 -0.45 18.12
CA LEU A 202 -3.55 -0.81 17.08
C LEU A 202 -4.14 -2.21 17.32
N ASP A 203 -5.43 -2.37 17.02
CA ASP A 203 -6.09 -3.67 16.93
C ASP A 203 -5.70 -4.38 15.62
N PHE A 204 -5.81 -3.65 14.51
CA PHE A 204 -5.28 -4.08 13.23
C PHE A 204 -4.87 -2.88 12.36
N LEU A 205 -4.10 -3.18 11.34
CA LEU A 205 -3.70 -2.26 10.29
C LEU A 205 -4.10 -2.89 8.95
N LEU A 206 -4.75 -2.11 8.10
CA LEU A 206 -5.02 -2.46 6.70
C LEU A 206 -4.19 -1.54 5.81
N ASP A 207 -3.33 -2.13 5.01
CA ASP A 207 -2.53 -1.45 4.01
C ASP A 207 -2.92 -1.94 2.61
N GLU A 208 -2.23 -1.47 1.62
CA GLU A 208 -2.36 -1.91 0.25
C GLU A 208 -1.71 -3.27 -0.01
N GLY A 209 -1.73 -3.70 -1.25
CA GLY A 209 -1.12 -4.92 -1.72
C GLY A 209 -2.10 -6.08 -1.79
N GLY A 210 -1.54 -7.25 -2.08
CA GLY A 210 -2.35 -8.38 -2.46
C GLY A 210 -2.93 -8.23 -3.87
N MET A 211 -3.44 -9.31 -4.40
CA MET A 211 -4.09 -9.33 -5.71
C MET A 211 -4.93 -10.58 -5.87
N VAL A 212 -5.81 -10.56 -6.85
CA VAL A 212 -6.51 -11.75 -7.30
C VAL A 212 -5.70 -12.38 -8.43
N ILE A 213 -5.22 -13.60 -8.22
CA ILE A 213 -4.35 -14.32 -9.17
C ILE A 213 -5.04 -15.60 -9.62
N GLU A 214 -5.02 -15.84 -10.90
CA GLU A 214 -5.40 -17.12 -11.47
C GLU A 214 -4.18 -18.04 -11.50
N GLU A 215 -4.36 -19.27 -10.98
CA GLU A 215 -3.31 -20.29 -10.89
C GLU A 215 -1.98 -19.77 -10.25
N PRO A 216 -2.01 -19.28 -9.00
CA PRO A 216 -0.89 -18.56 -8.38
C PRO A 216 0.40 -19.36 -8.25
N VAL A 217 0.32 -20.68 -8.25
CA VAL A 217 1.45 -21.59 -8.15
C VAL A 217 1.21 -22.80 -9.04
N ALA A 218 2.26 -23.31 -9.68
CA ALA A 218 2.16 -24.50 -10.53
C ALA A 218 1.47 -25.68 -9.84
N GLY A 219 0.41 -26.19 -10.46
CA GLY A 219 -0.43 -27.29 -9.94
C GLY A 219 -1.60 -26.86 -9.04
N VAL A 220 -1.71 -25.58 -8.68
CA VAL A 220 -2.84 -25.02 -7.94
C VAL A 220 -3.78 -24.33 -8.93
N LYS A 221 -4.91 -24.97 -9.24
CA LYS A 221 -5.90 -24.45 -10.19
C LYS A 221 -6.95 -23.59 -9.49
N GLY A 222 -7.40 -22.54 -10.20
CA GLY A 222 -8.47 -21.63 -9.76
C GLY A 222 -7.98 -20.22 -9.49
N THR A 223 -8.92 -19.36 -9.08
CA THR A 223 -8.70 -17.95 -8.81
C THR A 223 -8.63 -17.71 -7.30
N TYR A 224 -7.60 -17.03 -6.85
CA TYR A 224 -7.33 -16.82 -5.42
C TYR A 224 -7.11 -15.33 -5.12
N ALA A 225 -7.79 -14.86 -4.08
CA ALA A 225 -7.47 -13.58 -3.48
C ALA A 225 -6.28 -13.78 -2.52
N MET A 226 -5.15 -13.16 -2.85
CA MET A 226 -3.93 -13.21 -2.04
C MET A 226 -3.96 -12.10 -1.01
N VAL A 227 -3.97 -12.46 0.27
CA VAL A 227 -3.95 -11.51 1.38
C VAL A 227 -2.66 -11.71 2.17
N GLY A 228 -1.81 -10.69 2.19
CA GLY A 228 -0.63 -10.66 3.05
C GLY A 228 -1.05 -10.44 4.50
N VAL A 229 -0.61 -11.30 5.41
CA VAL A 229 -0.91 -11.19 6.85
C VAL A 229 0.30 -10.81 7.68
N LEU A 230 1.48 -10.80 7.06
CA LEU A 230 2.76 -10.43 7.67
C LEU A 230 3.65 -9.80 6.60
N GLU A 231 4.46 -8.83 7.01
CA GLU A 231 5.47 -8.20 6.18
C GLU A 231 6.86 -8.70 6.59
N LYS A 232 7.72 -8.93 5.59
CA LYS A 232 9.12 -9.28 5.83
C LYS A 232 9.94 -8.04 6.10
N GLY A 233 11.01 -8.18 6.90
CA GLY A 233 12.01 -7.14 7.00
C GLY A 233 12.72 -6.94 5.65
N TYR A 234 12.96 -5.68 5.29
CA TYR A 234 13.70 -5.26 4.10
C TYR A 234 15.08 -4.71 4.51
N GLY A 235 16.06 -4.95 3.69
CA GLY A 235 17.39 -4.39 3.90
C GLY A 235 18.21 -4.42 2.63
N ASP A 236 18.91 -3.33 2.36
CA ASP A 236 19.88 -3.21 1.28
C ASP A 236 21.26 -3.73 1.72
N VAL A 237 21.90 -4.48 0.86
CA VAL A 237 23.28 -4.89 1.04
C VAL A 237 24.15 -4.17 0.03
N ARG A 238 25.02 -3.28 0.52
CA ARG A 238 26.02 -2.62 -0.33
C ARG A 238 27.27 -3.47 -0.41
N CYS A 239 27.54 -4.05 -1.56
CA CYS A 239 28.80 -4.75 -1.86
C CYS A 239 29.79 -3.75 -2.48
N THR A 240 30.93 -3.58 -1.84
CA THR A 240 32.02 -2.72 -2.37
C THR A 240 33.23 -3.61 -2.68
N PRO A 241 33.35 -4.12 -3.89
CA PRO A 241 34.50 -4.92 -4.27
C PRO A 241 35.76 -4.04 -4.34
N ARG A 242 36.87 -4.55 -3.85
CA ARG A 242 38.17 -3.87 -3.88
C ARG A 242 39.18 -4.75 -4.61
N GLY A 243 39.93 -4.19 -5.53
CA GLY A 243 40.96 -4.90 -6.28
C GLY A 243 41.94 -3.93 -6.92
N LYS A 244 42.99 -4.47 -7.53
CA LYS A 244 43.92 -3.64 -8.34
C LYS A 244 43.25 -3.26 -9.64
N GLY A 245 43.24 -1.97 -9.94
CA GLY A 245 42.83 -1.47 -11.25
C GLY A 245 43.75 -2.02 -12.35
N GLY A 246 43.26 -2.06 -13.58
CA GLY A 246 44.00 -2.49 -14.76
C GLY A 246 43.30 -2.00 -16.02
N HIS A 247 43.92 -2.27 -17.18
CA HIS A 247 43.35 -1.91 -18.46
C HIS A 247 42.15 -2.82 -18.79
N ALA A 248 41.03 -2.24 -19.18
CA ALA A 248 39.79 -2.99 -19.41
C ALA A 248 39.89 -4.09 -20.49
N SER A 249 40.80 -3.92 -21.48
CA SER A 249 41.04 -4.94 -22.53
C SER A 249 41.96 -6.09 -22.12
N ALA A 250 42.63 -5.99 -20.94
CA ALA A 250 43.53 -7.03 -20.41
C ALA A 250 43.27 -7.16 -18.89
N PRO A 251 42.11 -7.62 -18.45
CA PRO A 251 41.78 -7.75 -17.04
C PRO A 251 42.71 -8.80 -16.39
N GLY A 252 43.32 -8.43 -15.28
CA GLY A 252 44.10 -9.35 -14.44
C GLY A 252 43.18 -10.33 -13.69
N LYS A 253 43.76 -11.38 -13.09
CA LYS A 253 43.01 -12.38 -12.30
C LYS A 253 42.39 -11.83 -10.97
N ASN A 254 42.76 -10.65 -10.56
CA ASN A 254 42.28 -9.99 -9.32
C ASN A 254 41.58 -8.66 -9.63
N THR A 255 40.59 -8.67 -10.50
CA THR A 255 39.76 -7.51 -10.72
C THR A 255 38.66 -7.42 -9.65
N PRO A 256 38.12 -6.21 -9.34
CA PRO A 256 37.06 -6.05 -8.32
C PRO A 256 35.75 -6.80 -8.62
N LEU A 257 35.60 -7.31 -9.83
CA LEU A 257 34.35 -7.94 -10.29
C LEU A 257 34.55 -9.46 -10.64
N VAL A 258 35.71 -10.05 -10.34
CA VAL A 258 35.99 -11.48 -10.55
C VAL A 258 36.42 -12.11 -9.24
#